data_3ef1aff337cf73e297faea771c66fbf9
#
_entry.id   3ef1aff337cf73e297faea771c66fbf9
#
_cell.length_a   1.000
_cell.length_b   1.000
_cell.length_c   1.000
_cell.angle_alpha   90.00
_cell.angle_beta   90.00
_cell.angle_gamma   90.00
#
_symmetry.space_group_name_H-M   'P 1'
#
loop_
_entity.id
_entity.type
_entity.pdbx_description
1 polymer ?
#
loop_
_entity_poly.entity_id
_entity_poly.type
_entity_poly.pdbx_seq_one_letter_code
_entity_poly.pdbx_strand_id
1 'polypeptide(L)'
;DVYVELAQMYDKFGISDFSVSFGDSMLKYFDCMYPNETFKKNLDICCGTGTLCGFFKDNGIQTKGVDLSAEMLDVARSKYCDVEFIKCNASEFNDGEVYDFITCTDDALNHITDIEDVKRIVKNANVLLRDGGLFIFDINNFDILTPGEYNKDSFNDYSKLSLVQSSDSDLIKTDVKYYEHDKLIWQKSLFERDYSISKLTQIFNREGFVLDSCSQHFLDEKRKKKWKLIFKKVE
;
A
#
# COMPACT_ATOMS: atom_id res chain seq x y z
N ASP A 1 0.49 -18.13 3.10
CA ASP A 1 0.27 -16.70 2.88
C ASP A 1 -0.71 -16.52 1.73
N VAL A 2 -1.67 -15.60 1.85
CA VAL A 2 -2.67 -15.34 0.81
C VAL A 2 -2.03 -14.72 -0.44
N TYR A 3 -0.98 -13.93 -0.27
CA TYR A 3 -0.29 -13.25 -1.36
C TYR A 3 0.49 -14.18 -2.29
N VAL A 4 0.89 -15.36 -1.82
CA VAL A 4 1.46 -16.42 -2.68
C VAL A 4 0.47 -16.83 -3.76
N GLU A 5 -0.80 -17.05 -3.37
CA GLU A 5 -1.86 -17.46 -4.29
C GLU A 5 -2.38 -16.29 -5.13
N LEU A 6 -2.46 -15.09 -4.54
CA LEU A 6 -2.99 -13.92 -5.24
C LEU A 6 -2.05 -13.34 -6.28
N ALA A 7 -0.73 -13.49 -6.15
CA ALA A 7 0.26 -12.77 -6.96
C ALA A 7 -0.04 -12.83 -8.46
N GLN A 8 -0.30 -14.03 -9.00
CA GLN A 8 -0.55 -14.24 -10.43
C GLN A 8 -1.89 -13.69 -10.93
N MET A 9 -2.81 -13.39 -10.03
CA MET A 9 -4.15 -12.91 -10.36
C MET A 9 -4.46 -11.52 -9.81
N TYR A 10 -3.55 -10.95 -9.03
CA TYR A 10 -3.73 -9.68 -8.34
C TYR A 10 -4.16 -8.57 -9.31
N ASP A 11 -3.41 -8.41 -10.38
CA ASP A 11 -3.69 -7.41 -11.42
C ASP A 11 -4.93 -7.79 -12.27
N LYS A 12 -5.16 -9.09 -12.50
CA LYS A 12 -6.35 -9.57 -13.27
C LYS A 12 -7.67 -9.22 -12.60
N PHE A 13 -7.68 -9.16 -11.27
CA PHE A 13 -8.85 -8.73 -10.51
C PHE A 13 -8.90 -7.22 -10.27
N GLY A 14 -8.01 -6.45 -10.90
CA GLY A 14 -7.94 -5.00 -10.75
C GLY A 14 -7.69 -4.56 -9.30
N ILE A 15 -6.97 -5.37 -8.52
CA ILE A 15 -6.67 -5.02 -7.13
C ILE A 15 -5.62 -3.89 -7.12
N SER A 16 -4.69 -3.92 -8.07
CA SER A 16 -3.65 -2.90 -8.24
C SER A 16 -4.10 -1.59 -8.94
N ASP A 17 -5.34 -1.51 -9.44
CA ASP A 17 -5.83 -0.32 -10.16
C ASP A 17 -5.85 0.94 -9.30
N PHE A 18 -6.04 0.76 -7.99
CA PHE A 18 -5.98 1.83 -7.02
C PHE A 18 -4.62 2.53 -7.02
N SER A 19 -3.53 1.79 -7.09
CA SER A 19 -2.16 2.32 -7.03
C SER A 19 -1.88 3.36 -8.13
N VAL A 20 -2.40 3.15 -9.35
CA VAL A 20 -2.23 4.10 -10.47
C VAL A 20 -2.97 5.42 -10.19
N SER A 21 -4.24 5.33 -9.79
CA SER A 21 -5.04 6.52 -9.46
C SER A 21 -4.48 7.28 -8.26
N PHE A 22 -3.92 6.56 -7.30
CA PHE A 22 -3.24 7.14 -6.14
C PHE A 22 -1.96 7.85 -6.57
N GLY A 23 -1.14 7.24 -7.42
CA GLY A 23 0.07 7.84 -8.00
C GLY A 23 -0.22 9.15 -8.74
N ASP A 24 -1.23 9.18 -9.61
CA ASP A 24 -1.66 10.39 -10.32
C ASP A 24 -2.08 11.50 -9.33
N SER A 25 -2.82 11.13 -8.28
CA SER A 25 -3.21 12.09 -7.23
C SER A 25 -2.02 12.64 -6.44
N MET A 26 -0.94 11.86 -6.31
CA MET A 26 0.30 12.32 -5.66
C MET A 26 1.09 13.28 -6.53
N LEU A 27 1.25 13.02 -7.83
CA LEU A 27 1.91 13.94 -8.73
C LEU A 27 1.21 15.30 -8.75
N LYS A 28 -0.13 15.31 -8.83
CA LYS A 28 -0.93 16.54 -8.73
C LYS A 28 -0.74 17.25 -7.38
N TYR A 29 -0.61 16.50 -6.29
CA TYR A 29 -0.34 17.06 -4.96
C TYR A 29 1.05 17.73 -4.93
N PHE A 30 2.09 17.09 -5.48
CA PHE A 30 3.43 17.67 -5.57
C PHE A 30 3.42 18.98 -6.36
N ASP A 31 2.81 19.00 -7.54
CA ASP A 31 2.69 20.20 -8.37
C ASP A 31 1.97 21.36 -7.66
N CYS A 32 0.95 21.05 -6.89
CA CYS A 32 0.13 22.04 -6.19
C CYS A 32 0.81 22.57 -4.92
N MET A 33 1.31 21.68 -4.08
CA MET A 33 1.79 22.01 -2.73
C MET A 33 3.29 22.31 -2.69
N TYR A 34 4.05 21.79 -3.64
CA TYR A 34 5.50 21.89 -3.71
C TYR A 34 6.00 22.35 -5.10
N PRO A 35 5.47 23.45 -5.67
CA PRO A 35 5.73 23.85 -7.07
C PRO A 35 7.21 24.17 -7.34
N ASN A 36 8.00 24.43 -6.32
CA ASN A 36 9.44 24.72 -6.42
C ASN A 36 10.34 23.54 -6.00
N GLU A 37 9.75 22.42 -5.62
CA GLU A 37 10.48 21.20 -5.25
C GLU A 37 10.43 20.18 -6.39
N THR A 38 11.43 19.29 -6.42
CA THR A 38 11.48 18.21 -7.40
C THR A 38 11.58 16.88 -6.65
N PHE A 39 10.60 16.02 -6.88
CA PHE A 39 10.58 14.66 -6.34
C PHE A 39 11.01 13.70 -7.44
N LYS A 40 12.24 13.16 -7.34
CA LYS A 40 12.86 12.32 -8.36
C LYS A 40 13.14 10.89 -7.93
N LYS A 41 13.13 10.63 -6.63
CA LYS A 41 13.51 9.32 -6.08
C LYS A 41 12.49 8.83 -5.06
N ASN A 42 11.88 7.70 -5.37
CA ASN A 42 10.86 7.02 -4.58
C ASN A 42 11.36 5.69 -4.02
N LEU A 43 10.94 5.37 -2.81
CA LEU A 43 10.93 4.03 -2.25
C LEU A 43 9.48 3.61 -2.02
N ASP A 44 9.06 2.52 -2.64
CA ASP A 44 7.72 1.93 -2.45
C ASP A 44 7.83 0.70 -1.57
N ILE A 45 7.40 0.81 -0.32
CA ILE A 45 7.41 -0.32 0.63
C ILE A 45 6.06 -1.05 0.58
N CYS A 46 6.11 -2.39 0.71
CA CYS A 46 4.97 -3.27 0.45
C CYS A 46 4.44 -3.10 -0.98
N CYS A 47 5.35 -3.05 -1.95
CA CYS A 47 5.08 -2.65 -3.33
C CYS A 47 4.24 -3.67 -4.14
N GLY A 48 3.99 -4.87 -3.61
CA GLY A 48 3.23 -5.93 -4.25
C GLY A 48 3.74 -6.26 -5.66
N THR A 49 2.86 -6.23 -6.66
CA THR A 49 3.18 -6.48 -8.07
C THR A 49 3.86 -5.30 -8.78
N GLY A 50 4.30 -4.27 -8.04
CA GLY A 50 5.11 -3.16 -8.53
C GLY A 50 4.38 -2.14 -9.40
N THR A 51 3.04 -2.15 -9.41
CA THR A 51 2.25 -1.28 -10.31
C THR A 51 2.52 0.20 -10.04
N LEU A 52 2.63 0.63 -8.77
CA LEU A 52 2.96 2.02 -8.43
C LEU A 52 4.41 2.36 -8.82
N CYS A 53 5.35 1.43 -8.62
CA CYS A 53 6.72 1.61 -9.08
C CYS A 53 6.79 1.83 -10.59
N GLY A 54 6.06 1.03 -11.38
CA GLY A 54 5.96 1.21 -12.83
C GLY A 54 5.39 2.57 -13.21
N PHE A 55 4.32 2.99 -12.54
CA PHE A 55 3.72 4.31 -12.74
C PHE A 55 4.72 5.44 -12.50
N PHE A 56 5.47 5.43 -11.39
CA PHE A 56 6.47 6.47 -11.10
C PHE A 56 7.62 6.47 -12.10
N LYS A 57 8.12 5.28 -12.44
CA LYS A 57 9.16 5.14 -13.47
C LYS A 57 8.73 5.77 -14.81
N ASP A 58 7.50 5.48 -15.25
CA ASP A 58 6.97 6.01 -16.52
C ASP A 58 6.76 7.54 -16.46
N ASN A 59 6.67 8.12 -15.26
CA ASN A 59 6.65 9.56 -15.01
C ASN A 59 8.04 10.16 -14.70
N GLY A 60 9.13 9.42 -14.98
CA GLY A 60 10.50 9.92 -14.85
C GLY A 60 11.05 9.97 -13.42
N ILE A 61 10.42 9.25 -12.49
CA ILE A 61 10.85 9.13 -11.08
C ILE A 61 11.62 7.81 -10.93
N GLN A 62 12.85 7.88 -10.46
CA GLN A 62 13.60 6.70 -10.06
C GLN A 62 12.90 6.03 -8.88
N THR A 63 12.56 4.77 -9.02
CA THR A 63 11.81 4.04 -7.99
C THR A 63 12.48 2.71 -7.64
N LYS A 64 12.33 2.32 -6.38
CA LYS A 64 12.73 1.02 -5.84
C LYS A 64 11.54 0.43 -5.08
N GLY A 65 11.25 -0.85 -5.28
CA GLY A 65 10.18 -1.56 -4.61
C GLY A 65 10.71 -2.54 -3.57
N VAL A 66 10.05 -2.60 -2.42
CA VAL A 66 10.34 -3.56 -1.34
C VAL A 66 9.06 -4.29 -0.96
N ASP A 67 9.11 -5.61 -0.95
CA ASP A 67 7.99 -6.45 -0.49
C ASP A 67 8.50 -7.70 0.22
N LEU A 68 7.67 -8.27 1.09
CA LEU A 68 7.95 -9.50 1.81
C LEU A 68 7.70 -10.76 0.94
N SER A 69 6.73 -10.70 0.01
CA SER A 69 6.34 -11.81 -0.87
C SER A 69 7.26 -11.91 -2.08
N ALA A 70 7.95 -13.04 -2.20
CA ALA A 70 8.76 -13.35 -3.37
C ALA A 70 7.89 -13.45 -4.64
N GLU A 71 6.69 -14.03 -4.51
CA GLU A 71 5.77 -14.28 -5.60
C GLU A 71 5.21 -12.97 -6.17
N MET A 72 4.90 -11.99 -5.31
CA MET A 72 4.55 -10.63 -5.74
C MET A 72 5.70 -9.97 -6.50
N LEU A 73 6.92 -10.08 -5.98
CA LEU A 73 8.11 -9.51 -6.61
C LEU A 73 8.48 -10.20 -7.92
N ASP A 74 8.20 -11.49 -8.09
CA ASP A 74 8.42 -12.17 -9.37
C ASP A 74 7.48 -11.63 -10.45
N VAL A 75 6.22 -11.32 -10.11
CA VAL A 75 5.30 -10.62 -11.01
C VAL A 75 5.81 -9.21 -11.31
N ALA A 76 6.22 -8.45 -10.27
CA ALA A 76 6.75 -7.10 -10.44
C ALA A 76 7.97 -7.06 -11.38
N ARG A 77 8.93 -7.94 -11.19
CA ARG A 77 10.12 -8.06 -12.06
C ARG A 77 9.79 -8.45 -13.48
N SER A 78 8.78 -9.28 -13.69
CA SER A 78 8.32 -9.66 -15.03
C SER A 78 7.69 -8.49 -15.80
N LYS A 79 7.06 -7.55 -15.08
CA LYS A 79 6.41 -6.36 -15.65
C LYS A 79 7.38 -5.19 -15.85
N TYR A 80 8.31 -5.00 -14.92
CA TYR A 80 9.17 -3.81 -14.83
C TYR A 80 10.63 -4.20 -14.61
N CYS A 81 11.27 -4.72 -15.67
CA CYS A 81 12.63 -5.30 -15.62
C CYS A 81 13.73 -4.28 -15.28
N ASP A 82 13.47 -3.01 -15.41
CA ASP A 82 14.36 -1.88 -15.14
C ASP A 82 14.10 -1.18 -13.79
N VAL A 83 13.19 -1.73 -12.97
CA VAL A 83 12.97 -1.31 -11.58
C VAL A 83 13.65 -2.31 -10.65
N GLU A 84 14.34 -1.80 -9.65
CA GLU A 84 14.93 -2.64 -8.59
C GLU A 84 13.86 -3.07 -7.59
N PHE A 85 13.71 -4.39 -7.41
CA PHE A 85 12.80 -4.98 -6.44
C PHE A 85 13.54 -5.86 -5.44
N ILE A 86 13.37 -5.57 -4.13
CA ILE A 86 14.09 -6.21 -3.04
C ILE A 86 13.10 -6.97 -2.16
N LYS A 87 13.39 -8.25 -1.90
CA LYS A 87 12.65 -9.03 -0.90
C LYS A 87 13.16 -8.70 0.49
N CYS A 88 12.35 -7.97 1.26
CA CYS A 88 12.67 -7.61 2.64
C CYS A 88 11.39 -7.30 3.42
N ASN A 89 11.43 -7.52 4.74
CA ASN A 89 10.42 -6.97 5.63
C ASN A 89 10.60 -5.44 5.70
N ALA A 90 9.53 -4.69 5.42
CA ALA A 90 9.58 -3.22 5.45
C ALA A 90 10.06 -2.66 6.80
N SER A 91 9.78 -3.35 7.91
CA SER A 91 10.24 -2.96 9.26
C SER A 91 11.76 -3.11 9.48
N GLU A 92 12.45 -3.85 8.60
CA GLU A 92 13.89 -4.13 8.67
C GLU A 92 14.67 -3.47 7.53
N PHE A 93 13.97 -2.90 6.55
CA PHE A 93 14.60 -2.36 5.35
C PHE A 93 15.37 -1.07 5.66
N ASN A 94 16.64 -1.04 5.26
CA ASN A 94 17.50 0.13 5.22
C ASN A 94 18.68 -0.17 4.27
N ASP A 95 18.73 0.50 3.14
CA ASP A 95 19.81 0.36 2.16
C ASP A 95 20.83 1.51 2.20
N GLY A 96 20.64 2.47 3.13
CA GLY A 96 21.52 3.63 3.28
C GLY A 96 21.37 4.68 2.19
N GLU A 97 20.42 4.52 1.26
CA GLU A 97 20.12 5.53 0.26
C GLU A 97 19.16 6.60 0.81
N VAL A 98 19.09 7.75 0.14
CA VAL A 98 18.20 8.84 0.51
C VAL A 98 17.14 9.03 -0.57
N TYR A 99 15.89 9.12 -0.16
CA TYR A 99 14.71 9.24 -1.01
C TYR A 99 14.01 10.59 -0.82
N ASP A 100 13.37 11.08 -1.86
CA ASP A 100 12.53 12.28 -1.78
C ASP A 100 11.18 11.96 -1.12
N PHE A 101 10.65 10.78 -1.41
CA PHE A 101 9.43 10.31 -0.77
C PHE A 101 9.39 8.78 -0.69
N ILE A 102 8.66 8.30 0.32
CA ILE A 102 8.36 6.89 0.55
C ILE A 102 6.85 6.68 0.39
N THR A 103 6.46 5.61 -0.27
CA THR A 103 5.06 5.20 -0.43
C THR A 103 4.79 3.86 0.22
N CYS A 104 3.56 3.68 0.76
CA CYS A 104 3.03 2.42 1.27
C CYS A 104 1.53 2.41 0.97
N THR A 105 1.14 1.87 -0.19
CA THR A 105 -0.21 2.05 -0.72
C THR A 105 -1.02 0.76 -0.74
N ASP A 106 -2.30 0.92 -1.08
CA ASP A 106 -3.28 -0.17 -1.17
C ASP A 106 -3.52 -0.85 0.18
N ASP A 107 -3.77 0.01 1.21
CA ASP A 107 -3.97 -0.39 2.62
C ASP A 107 -2.88 -1.32 3.20
N ALA A 108 -1.71 -1.37 2.57
CA ALA A 108 -0.63 -2.26 2.98
C ALA A 108 -0.22 -2.05 4.45
N LEU A 109 -0.31 -0.83 4.97
CA LEU A 109 -0.02 -0.55 6.38
C LEU A 109 -0.99 -1.26 7.32
N ASN A 110 -2.27 -1.46 6.94
CA ASN A 110 -3.24 -2.20 7.75
C ASN A 110 -2.89 -3.69 7.89
N HIS A 111 -2.20 -4.28 6.89
CA HIS A 111 -1.73 -5.67 6.92
C HIS A 111 -0.54 -5.88 7.86
N ILE A 112 0.12 -4.81 8.30
CA ILE A 112 1.16 -4.85 9.32
C ILE A 112 0.48 -4.81 10.69
N THR A 113 0.11 -5.96 11.21
CA THR A 113 -0.72 -6.07 12.43
C THR A 113 0.04 -5.84 13.74
N ASP A 114 1.39 -5.90 13.73
CA ASP A 114 2.21 -5.52 14.89
C ASP A 114 2.55 -4.03 14.85
N ILE A 115 2.09 -3.30 15.85
CA ILE A 115 2.36 -1.86 15.99
C ILE A 115 3.86 -1.54 16.14
N GLU A 116 4.65 -2.48 16.67
CA GLU A 116 6.09 -2.28 16.80
C GLU A 116 6.78 -2.33 15.43
N ASP A 117 6.26 -3.12 14.48
CA ASP A 117 6.72 -3.08 13.10
C ASP A 117 6.42 -1.75 12.44
N VAL A 118 5.23 -1.20 12.64
CA VAL A 118 4.89 0.14 12.13
C VAL A 118 5.83 1.20 12.71
N LYS A 119 6.15 1.17 14.01
CA LYS A 119 7.12 2.09 14.61
C LYS A 119 8.51 1.95 14.00
N ARG A 120 8.97 0.72 13.74
CA ARG A 120 10.27 0.47 13.09
C ARG A 120 10.29 1.03 11.65
N ILE A 121 9.21 0.81 10.89
CA ILE A 121 9.07 1.38 9.54
C ILE A 121 9.18 2.90 9.57
N VAL A 122 8.45 3.57 10.45
CA VAL A 122 8.47 5.05 10.55
C VAL A 122 9.86 5.55 10.95
N LYS A 123 10.52 4.88 11.88
CA LYS A 123 11.90 5.20 12.27
C LYS A 123 12.89 5.03 11.12
N ASN A 124 12.81 3.92 10.39
CA ASN A 124 13.66 3.69 9.21
C ASN A 124 13.36 4.70 8.10
N ALA A 125 12.09 5.05 7.89
CA ALA A 125 11.70 6.07 6.92
C ALA A 125 12.31 7.44 7.24
N ASN A 126 12.42 7.82 8.53
CA ASN A 126 13.10 9.06 8.90
C ASN A 126 14.57 9.05 8.46
N VAL A 127 15.28 7.93 8.59
CA VAL A 127 16.66 7.78 8.14
C VAL A 127 16.79 7.83 6.62
N LEU A 128 15.86 7.19 5.91
CA LEU A 128 15.86 7.03 4.45
C LEU A 128 15.34 8.26 3.69
N LEU A 129 14.60 9.16 4.33
CA LEU A 129 14.09 10.36 3.70
C LEU A 129 15.06 11.55 3.87
N ARG A 130 15.18 12.36 2.81
CA ARG A 130 15.80 13.68 2.94
C ARG A 130 14.98 14.56 3.90
N ASP A 131 15.57 15.65 4.39
CA ASP A 131 14.82 16.67 5.12
C ASP A 131 13.75 17.29 4.21
N GLY A 132 12.56 17.49 4.75
CA GLY A 132 11.38 17.86 3.97
C GLY A 132 10.79 16.74 3.09
N GLY A 133 11.36 15.54 3.09
CA GLY A 133 10.86 14.38 2.38
C GLY A 133 9.52 13.89 2.92
N LEU A 134 8.76 13.16 2.10
CA LEU A 134 7.39 12.78 2.40
C LEU A 134 7.22 11.27 2.60
N PHE A 135 6.46 10.88 3.63
CA PHE A 135 5.93 9.52 3.76
C PHE A 135 4.44 9.53 3.44
N ILE A 136 4.04 8.79 2.41
CA ILE A 136 2.71 8.84 1.82
C ILE A 136 2.09 7.45 1.82
N PHE A 137 0.93 7.30 2.44
CA PHE A 137 0.24 6.02 2.51
C PHE A 137 -1.27 6.18 2.56
N ASP A 138 -1.98 5.08 2.37
CA ASP A 138 -3.40 4.99 2.63
C ASP A 138 -3.71 3.91 3.68
N ILE A 139 -4.83 4.11 4.36
CA ILE A 139 -5.42 3.14 5.28
C ILE A 139 -6.91 3.00 5.02
N ASN A 140 -7.43 1.81 5.28
CA ASN A 140 -8.86 1.57 5.27
C ASN A 140 -9.55 2.34 6.40
N ASN A 141 -10.75 2.84 6.13
CA ASN A 141 -11.64 3.37 7.17
C ASN A 141 -12.62 2.28 7.58
N PHE A 142 -12.32 1.59 8.67
CA PHE A 142 -13.14 0.50 9.18
C PHE A 142 -14.41 0.95 9.92
N ASP A 143 -14.54 2.21 10.30
CA ASP A 143 -15.78 2.76 10.90
C ASP A 143 -17.01 2.61 9.99
N ILE A 144 -16.78 2.44 8.68
CA ILE A 144 -17.82 2.35 7.64
C ILE A 144 -17.99 0.91 7.15
N LEU A 145 -17.16 -0.02 7.64
CA LEU A 145 -17.26 -1.42 7.24
C LEU A 145 -18.52 -2.05 7.80
N THR A 146 -19.47 -2.31 6.93
CA THR A 146 -20.53 -3.27 7.21
C THR A 146 -19.92 -4.66 7.05
N PRO A 147 -19.92 -5.51 8.10
CA PRO A 147 -19.55 -6.92 7.92
C PRO A 147 -20.37 -7.50 6.78
N GLY A 148 -19.72 -8.12 5.83
CA GLY A 148 -20.43 -8.62 4.65
C GLY A 148 -19.53 -9.39 3.69
N GLU A 149 -20.16 -9.99 2.71
CA GLU A 149 -19.51 -10.66 1.61
C GLU A 149 -19.37 -9.70 0.42
N TYR A 150 -18.16 -9.56 -0.10
CA TYR A 150 -17.83 -8.80 -1.29
C TYR A 150 -17.33 -9.75 -2.37
N ASN A 151 -17.81 -9.59 -3.59
CA ASN A 151 -17.39 -10.39 -4.72
C ASN A 151 -16.68 -9.51 -5.73
N LYS A 152 -15.53 -9.97 -6.23
CA LYS A 152 -14.86 -9.42 -7.40
C LYS A 152 -14.86 -10.47 -8.48
N ASP A 153 -15.52 -10.18 -9.59
CA ASP A 153 -15.51 -11.05 -10.76
C ASP A 153 -14.33 -10.68 -11.66
N SER A 154 -13.69 -11.68 -12.27
CA SER A 154 -12.65 -11.42 -13.26
C SER A 154 -13.26 -11.04 -14.61
N PHE A 155 -12.45 -10.45 -15.50
CA PHE A 155 -12.86 -10.08 -16.85
C PHE A 155 -13.32 -11.26 -17.74
N ASN A 156 -12.97 -12.50 -17.38
CA ASN A 156 -13.53 -13.70 -17.98
C ASN A 156 -14.50 -14.31 -16.96
N ASP A 157 -15.75 -14.39 -17.27
CA ASP A 157 -16.89 -14.81 -16.43
C ASP A 157 -16.72 -16.13 -15.63
N TYR A 158 -15.51 -16.70 -15.58
CA TYR A 158 -15.22 -18.01 -15.00
C TYR A 158 -14.47 -18.00 -13.68
N SER A 159 -13.93 -16.85 -13.25
CA SER A 159 -13.22 -16.74 -11.98
C SER A 159 -13.78 -15.65 -11.10
N LYS A 160 -13.84 -15.92 -9.78
CA LYS A 160 -14.44 -15.06 -8.78
C LYS A 160 -13.62 -15.06 -7.50
N LEU A 161 -13.38 -13.88 -6.93
CA LEU A 161 -12.93 -13.72 -5.56
C LEU A 161 -14.11 -13.35 -4.67
N SER A 162 -14.30 -14.10 -3.59
CA SER A 162 -15.24 -13.77 -2.52
C SER A 162 -14.48 -13.41 -1.27
N LEU A 163 -14.82 -12.29 -0.68
CA LEU A 163 -14.17 -11.69 0.49
C LEU A 163 -15.20 -11.57 1.60
N VAL A 164 -14.98 -12.25 2.74
CA VAL A 164 -15.86 -12.18 3.90
C VAL A 164 -15.10 -11.57 5.06
N GLN A 165 -15.56 -10.44 5.55
CA GLN A 165 -14.92 -9.70 6.64
C GLN A 165 -15.64 -9.92 7.97
N SER A 166 -14.85 -10.13 9.02
CA SER A 166 -15.29 -10.17 10.41
C SER A 166 -14.28 -9.39 11.27
N SER A 167 -14.73 -8.80 12.36
CA SER A 167 -13.86 -8.05 13.28
C SER A 167 -13.97 -8.60 14.71
N ASP A 168 -12.84 -8.63 15.39
CA ASP A 168 -12.74 -8.79 16.83
C ASP A 168 -11.80 -7.70 17.34
N SER A 169 -12.36 -6.68 18.00
CA SER A 169 -11.66 -5.47 18.43
C SER A 169 -11.08 -4.65 17.26
N ASP A 170 -9.77 -4.35 17.27
CA ASP A 170 -9.05 -3.60 16.24
C ASP A 170 -8.41 -4.51 15.17
N LEU A 171 -8.67 -5.82 15.24
CA LEU A 171 -8.18 -6.79 14.25
C LEU A 171 -9.33 -7.25 13.35
N ILE A 172 -9.14 -7.03 12.06
CA ILE A 172 -10.09 -7.40 11.01
C ILE A 172 -9.57 -8.66 10.34
N LYS A 173 -10.39 -9.69 10.28
CA LYS A 173 -10.12 -10.92 9.52
C LYS A 173 -10.89 -10.88 8.21
N THR A 174 -10.20 -11.09 7.09
CA THR A 174 -10.80 -11.25 5.78
C THR A 174 -10.55 -12.67 5.27
N ASP A 175 -11.60 -13.47 5.13
CA ASP A 175 -11.54 -14.78 4.46
C ASP A 175 -11.68 -14.57 2.96
N VAL A 176 -10.64 -14.92 2.22
CA VAL A 176 -10.55 -14.82 0.77
C VAL A 176 -10.79 -16.20 0.17
N LYS A 177 -11.77 -16.31 -0.72
CA LYS A 177 -12.10 -17.53 -1.46
C LYS A 177 -11.96 -17.28 -2.95
N TYR A 178 -11.27 -18.17 -3.63
CA TYR A 178 -11.11 -18.13 -5.07
C TYR A 178 -11.86 -19.29 -5.71
N TYR A 179 -12.64 -18.97 -6.73
CA TYR A 179 -13.44 -19.93 -7.49
C TYR A 179 -13.06 -19.88 -8.97
N GLU A 180 -13.10 -21.04 -9.62
CA GLU A 180 -13.09 -21.20 -11.07
C GLU A 180 -14.28 -22.07 -11.48
N HIS A 181 -15.08 -21.63 -12.44
CA HIS A 181 -16.29 -22.33 -12.89
C HIS A 181 -17.16 -22.79 -11.70
N ASP A 182 -17.42 -21.87 -10.75
CA ASP A 182 -18.17 -22.11 -9.51
C ASP A 182 -17.56 -23.16 -8.56
N LYS A 183 -16.38 -23.68 -8.87
CA LYS A 183 -15.66 -24.59 -7.99
C LYS A 183 -14.67 -23.83 -7.11
N LEU A 184 -14.76 -24.03 -5.79
CA LEU A 184 -13.78 -23.50 -4.86
C LEU A 184 -12.41 -24.12 -5.13
N ILE A 185 -11.42 -23.30 -5.45
CA ILE A 185 -10.04 -23.72 -5.73
C ILE A 185 -9.20 -23.58 -4.44
N TRP A 186 -9.27 -22.43 -3.78
CA TRP A 186 -8.59 -22.23 -2.48
C TRP A 186 -9.34 -21.24 -1.59
N GLN A 187 -9.06 -21.34 -0.29
CA GLN A 187 -9.51 -20.39 0.72
C GLN A 187 -8.35 -20.10 1.67
N LYS A 188 -8.13 -18.82 1.95
CA LYS A 188 -7.14 -18.34 2.92
C LYS A 188 -7.68 -17.14 3.68
N SER A 189 -7.07 -16.83 4.83
CA SER A 189 -7.41 -15.64 5.61
C SER A 189 -6.24 -14.67 5.60
N LEU A 190 -6.54 -13.39 5.54
CA LEU A 190 -5.63 -12.30 5.84
C LEU A 190 -6.15 -11.53 7.05
N PHE A 191 -5.24 -10.80 7.68
CA PHE A 191 -5.56 -9.98 8.84
C PHE A 191 -5.11 -8.55 8.58
N GLU A 192 -5.93 -7.61 9.02
CA GLU A 192 -5.68 -6.17 8.96
C GLU A 192 -5.92 -5.60 10.36
N ARG A 193 -5.14 -4.58 10.72
CA ARG A 193 -5.39 -3.83 11.94
C ARG A 193 -6.03 -2.48 11.61
N ASP A 194 -7.06 -2.14 12.36
CA ASP A 194 -7.66 -0.80 12.31
C ASP A 194 -6.76 0.19 13.05
N TYR A 195 -6.10 1.03 12.29
CA TYR A 195 -5.25 2.09 12.81
C TYR A 195 -5.99 3.42 12.79
N SER A 196 -6.26 3.99 13.96
CA SER A 196 -6.77 5.36 14.03
C SER A 196 -5.70 6.37 13.54
N ILE A 197 -6.15 7.39 12.82
CA ILE A 197 -5.30 8.50 12.34
C ILE A 197 -4.56 9.15 13.52
N SER A 198 -5.24 9.34 14.65
CA SER A 198 -4.63 9.89 15.87
C SER A 198 -3.45 9.05 16.37
N LYS A 199 -3.59 7.71 16.37
CA LYS A 199 -2.51 6.80 16.80
C LYS A 199 -1.31 6.86 15.87
N LEU A 200 -1.55 6.83 14.55
CA LEU A 200 -0.49 6.95 13.55
C LEU A 200 0.21 8.31 13.67
N THR A 201 -0.55 9.42 13.78
CA THR A 201 0.03 10.75 13.95
C THR A 201 0.97 10.82 15.15
N GLN A 202 0.60 10.19 16.29
CA GLN A 202 1.49 10.15 17.46
C GLN A 202 2.79 9.38 17.19
N ILE A 203 2.73 8.27 16.43
CA ILE A 203 3.91 7.48 16.07
C ILE A 203 4.83 8.31 15.16
N PHE A 204 4.29 8.90 14.12
CA PHE A 204 5.05 9.72 13.16
C PHE A 204 5.66 10.94 13.83
N ASN A 205 4.93 11.66 14.68
CA ASN A 205 5.44 12.84 15.40
C ASN A 205 6.63 12.50 16.30
N ARG A 206 6.63 11.31 16.94
CA ARG A 206 7.76 10.87 17.79
C ARG A 206 9.03 10.62 17.00
N GLU A 207 8.91 10.28 15.73
CA GLU A 207 10.03 10.01 14.84
C GLU A 207 10.37 11.20 13.92
N GLY A 208 9.94 12.42 14.28
CA GLY A 208 10.33 13.64 13.57
C GLY A 208 9.56 13.93 12.30
N PHE A 209 8.30 13.51 12.23
CA PHE A 209 7.39 13.85 11.14
C PHE A 209 6.25 14.75 11.62
N VAL A 210 5.69 15.53 10.71
CA VAL A 210 4.43 16.27 10.92
C VAL A 210 3.42 15.84 9.88
N LEU A 211 2.14 15.82 10.27
CA LEU A 211 1.05 15.54 9.34
C LEU A 211 0.89 16.74 8.38
N ASP A 212 1.18 16.52 7.11
CA ASP A 212 1.12 17.54 6.06
C ASP A 212 -0.25 17.56 5.38
N SER A 213 -0.83 16.37 5.13
CA SER A 213 -2.16 16.24 4.55
C SER A 213 -2.88 14.99 5.05
N CYS A 214 -4.20 15.14 5.24
CA CYS A 214 -5.09 14.02 5.50
C CYS A 214 -6.37 14.23 4.69
N SER A 215 -6.68 13.32 3.78
CA SER A 215 -7.84 13.43 2.90
C SER A 215 -8.49 12.07 2.68
N GLN A 216 -9.80 12.08 2.42
CA GLN A 216 -10.50 10.85 2.02
C GLN A 216 -10.34 10.62 0.53
N HIS A 217 -10.03 9.39 0.17
CA HIS A 217 -10.04 8.92 -1.20
C HIS A 217 -11.21 7.95 -1.42
N PHE A 218 -12.00 8.19 -2.47
CA PHE A 218 -13.15 7.37 -2.82
C PHE A 218 -12.77 6.47 -3.98
N LEU A 219 -12.93 5.15 -3.82
CA LEU A 219 -12.67 4.20 -4.90
C LEU A 219 -13.84 4.13 -5.90
N ASP A 220 -15.07 4.26 -5.43
CA ASP A 220 -16.33 4.51 -6.17
C ASP A 220 -17.47 4.80 -5.17
N GLU A 221 -18.69 5.10 -5.66
CA GLU A 221 -19.85 5.44 -4.80
C GLU A 221 -20.28 4.31 -3.84
N LYS A 222 -19.83 3.08 -4.06
CA LYS A 222 -20.21 1.89 -3.28
C LYS A 222 -19.06 1.29 -2.49
N ARG A 223 -17.81 1.76 -2.68
CA ARG A 223 -16.62 1.17 -2.08
C ARG A 223 -16.06 2.02 -0.95
N LYS A 224 -15.36 1.32 -0.07
CA LYS A 224 -14.72 1.83 1.15
C LYS A 224 -13.99 3.15 0.92
N LYS A 225 -14.24 4.10 1.78
CA LYS A 225 -13.43 5.31 1.88
C LYS A 225 -12.10 4.91 2.49
N LYS A 226 -11.02 5.24 1.79
CA LYS A 226 -9.67 5.15 2.32
C LYS A 226 -9.22 6.53 2.79
N TRP A 227 -8.42 6.57 3.83
CA TRP A 227 -7.72 7.77 4.23
C TRP A 227 -6.34 7.79 3.56
N LYS A 228 -6.05 8.85 2.81
CA LYS A 228 -4.70 9.17 2.34
C LYS A 228 -4.06 10.11 3.35
N LEU A 229 -2.90 9.71 3.86
CA LEU A 229 -2.11 10.48 4.80
C LEU A 229 -0.74 10.78 4.18
N ILE A 230 -0.30 12.02 4.38
CA ILE A 230 1.02 12.49 3.96
C ILE A 230 1.68 13.09 5.19
N PHE A 231 2.82 12.54 5.55
CA PHE A 231 3.67 13.04 6.64
C PHE A 231 4.95 13.60 6.05
N LYS A 232 5.33 14.79 6.51
CA LYS A 232 6.56 15.47 6.12
C LYS A 232 7.60 15.31 7.21
N LYS A 233 8.81 14.88 6.84
CA LYS A 233 9.96 14.89 7.74
C LYS A 233 10.33 16.33 8.05
N VAL A 234 10.46 16.65 9.35
CA VAL A 234 10.96 17.93 9.82
C VAL A 234 12.47 17.84 10.10
N GLU A 235 13.14 19.00 10.03
CA GLU A 235 14.58 19.13 10.32
C GLU A 235 14.91 18.77 11.79
#